data_226fc87d8c7d6be5291e35b2b093b9c0
#
_entry.id   226fc87d8c7d6be5291e35b2b093b9c0
#
_cell.length_a   1.000
_cell.length_b   1.000
_cell.length_c   1.000
_cell.angle_alpha   90.00
_cell.angle_beta   90.00
_cell.angle_gamma   90.00
#
_symmetry.space_group_name_H-M   'P 1'
#
loop_
_entity.id
_entity.type
_entity.pdbx_description
1 polymer ?
#
loop_
_entity_poly.entity_id
_entity_poly.type
_entity_poly.pdbx_seq_one_letter_code
_entity_poly.pdbx_strand_id
1 'polypeptide(L)'
;MKKISLQWKLTLLTTVLITILCGCLTFFLYKNGVYYFDTLQESITDQGTEPESVYIDIPDNEWDDFVAQFSMKVYNSKSDYRSRSLLITAIVALFGGAATYFISGRALKPLREFSETVEKVQAQNLKDYTIEENKIAELDRLRISYNKMLIRLSESFETQRRFTGNAAHELRTPLALIQAQLDLYHTTEHPESTAVAEETIQMVTEQNERLSKLVRTLLDMSELQTVSRNDRIELHSLIEEVLTDLEPLAQEKKVELIQKSQGAGAKADEELFLTGSDILIYRMLYNLVENAIKYNRENGSVTVSAIKKKNEVVLTVSDTGNGIDEAFREQIFEPFFRVDKSRSRELGGVGLGLAMVREVVRVHDGTIEVYTNKHSGTTFEVKMGIGAEKTV
;
A
#
# COMPACT_ATOMS: atom_id res chain seq x y z
N MET A 1 1.52 12.11 31.27
CA MET A 1 2.14 10.92 31.87
C MET A 1 3.21 10.39 30.91
N LYS A 2 4.50 10.34 31.31
CA LYS A 2 5.55 9.74 30.47
C LYS A 2 5.26 8.25 30.31
N LYS A 3 5.12 7.79 29.05
CA LYS A 3 4.93 6.36 28.76
C LYS A 3 6.18 5.58 29.19
N ILE A 4 6.02 4.62 30.08
CA ILE A 4 7.11 3.71 30.49
C ILE A 4 7.55 2.89 29.27
N SER A 5 8.87 2.80 29.02
CA SER A 5 9.39 2.04 27.88
C SER A 5 9.03 0.56 27.96
N LEU A 6 8.91 -0.11 26.83
CA LEU A 6 8.59 -1.55 26.76
C LEU A 6 9.62 -2.40 27.53
N GLN A 7 10.89 -2.00 27.48
CA GLN A 7 11.98 -2.62 28.24
C GLN A 7 11.70 -2.60 29.75
N TRP A 8 11.31 -1.45 30.29
CA TRP A 8 10.99 -1.31 31.71
C TRP A 8 9.75 -2.12 32.12
N LYS A 9 8.71 -2.14 31.26
CA LYS A 9 7.51 -2.97 31.52
C LYS A 9 7.86 -4.45 31.57
N LEU A 10 8.63 -4.94 30.60
CA LEU A 10 9.04 -6.33 30.54
C LEU A 10 9.92 -6.70 31.74
N THR A 11 10.91 -5.88 32.08
CA THR A 11 11.79 -6.10 33.22
C THR A 11 11.01 -6.14 34.53
N LEU A 12 10.08 -5.21 34.74
CA LEU A 12 9.27 -5.16 35.95
C LEU A 12 8.37 -6.40 36.06
N LEU A 13 7.71 -6.78 34.99
CA LEU A 13 6.82 -7.96 34.96
C LEU A 13 7.60 -9.26 35.25
N THR A 14 8.73 -9.45 34.60
CA THR A 14 9.58 -10.64 34.80
C THR A 14 10.24 -10.68 36.17
N THR A 15 10.70 -9.52 36.68
CA THR A 15 11.26 -9.44 38.03
C THR A 15 10.21 -9.78 39.08
N VAL A 16 8.99 -9.26 38.99
CA VAL A 16 7.88 -9.60 39.86
C VAL A 16 7.55 -11.11 39.79
N LEU A 17 7.50 -11.67 38.59
CA LEU A 17 7.24 -13.12 38.42
C LEU A 17 8.34 -13.97 39.06
N ILE A 18 9.63 -13.63 38.84
CA ILE A 18 10.74 -14.33 39.47
C ILE A 18 10.69 -14.22 40.99
N THR A 19 10.39 -13.04 41.52
CA THR A 19 10.28 -12.82 42.98
C THR A 19 9.16 -13.65 43.59
N ILE A 20 7.99 -13.72 42.96
CA ILE A 20 6.87 -14.56 43.41
C ILE A 20 7.26 -16.04 43.38
N LEU A 21 7.86 -16.49 42.27
CA LEU A 21 8.26 -17.91 42.12
C LEU A 21 9.31 -18.30 43.17
N CYS A 22 10.34 -17.46 43.38
CA CYS A 22 11.37 -17.69 44.40
C CYS A 22 10.75 -17.63 45.80
N GLY A 23 9.83 -16.71 46.05
CA GLY A 23 9.11 -16.62 47.34
C GLY A 23 8.29 -17.88 47.64
N CYS A 24 7.53 -18.39 46.66
CA CYS A 24 6.79 -19.63 46.80
C CYS A 24 7.70 -20.84 47.06
N LEU A 25 8.82 -20.93 46.31
CA LEU A 25 9.79 -22.01 46.50
C LEU A 25 10.42 -21.95 47.87
N THR A 26 10.87 -20.76 48.32
CA THR A 26 11.45 -20.55 49.64
C THR A 26 10.46 -20.89 50.74
N PHE A 27 9.18 -20.49 50.60
CA PHE A 27 8.13 -20.83 51.53
C PHE A 27 7.90 -22.35 51.62
N PHE A 28 7.87 -23.04 50.49
CA PHE A 28 7.70 -24.49 50.45
C PHE A 28 8.89 -25.21 51.09
N LEU A 29 10.12 -24.82 50.74
CA LEU A 29 11.32 -25.43 51.34
C LEU A 29 11.42 -25.15 52.83
N TYR A 30 11.06 -23.93 53.28
CA TYR A 30 11.02 -23.60 54.69
C TYR A 30 9.99 -24.46 55.45
N LYS A 31 8.77 -24.58 54.92
CA LYS A 31 7.73 -25.43 55.54
C LYS A 31 8.16 -26.90 55.65
N ASN A 32 8.76 -27.40 54.56
CA ASN A 32 9.25 -28.79 54.55
C ASN A 32 10.43 -28.97 55.51
N GLY A 33 11.37 -28.05 55.57
CA GLY A 33 12.48 -28.05 56.51
C GLY A 33 12.01 -27.98 57.96
N VAL A 34 11.02 -27.11 58.27
CA VAL A 34 10.43 -27.03 59.63
C VAL A 34 9.73 -28.32 60.01
N TYR A 35 9.00 -28.95 59.08
CA TYR A 35 8.35 -30.24 59.33
C TYR A 35 9.35 -31.31 59.72
N TYR A 36 10.49 -31.45 59.02
CA TYR A 36 11.53 -32.40 59.38
C TYR A 36 12.21 -32.08 60.72
N PHE A 37 12.41 -30.79 61.05
CA PHE A 37 12.93 -30.40 62.35
C PHE A 37 11.96 -30.72 63.49
N ASP A 38 10.66 -30.51 63.27
CA ASP A 38 9.61 -30.85 64.30
C ASP A 38 9.49 -32.36 64.52
N THR A 39 9.47 -33.16 63.42
CA THR A 39 9.46 -34.61 63.49
C THR A 39 10.67 -35.17 64.21
N LEU A 40 11.87 -34.63 63.95
CA LEU A 40 13.11 -35.05 64.62
C LEU A 40 13.11 -34.65 66.08
N GLN A 41 12.57 -33.49 66.43
CA GLN A 41 12.42 -33.05 67.81
C GLN A 41 11.43 -33.98 68.58
N GLU A 42 10.30 -34.32 67.96
CA GLU A 42 9.28 -35.22 68.51
C GLU A 42 9.86 -36.60 68.70
N SER A 43 10.60 -37.18 67.76
CA SER A 43 11.26 -38.49 67.87
C SER A 43 12.32 -38.59 68.97
N ILE A 44 12.98 -37.45 69.32
CA ILE A 44 13.98 -37.41 70.41
C ILE A 44 13.31 -37.18 71.76
N THR A 45 12.21 -36.46 71.80
CA THR A 45 11.53 -36.08 73.09
C THR A 45 10.56 -37.14 73.56
N ASP A 46 10.03 -37.99 72.66
CA ASP A 46 9.11 -39.05 72.94
C ASP A 46 9.90 -40.32 73.32
N GLN A 47 10.05 -40.56 74.68
CA GLN A 47 10.73 -41.73 75.23
C GLN A 47 9.90 -43.00 75.05
N GLY A 48 9.82 -43.47 73.82
CA GLY A 48 9.48 -44.87 73.62
C GLY A 48 8.05 -45.21 73.36
N THR A 49 7.78 -45.62 72.18
CA THR A 49 6.88 -46.73 71.85
C THR A 49 7.07 -47.22 70.38
N GLU A 50 8.01 -46.72 69.65
CA GLU A 50 8.25 -47.20 68.27
C GLU A 50 9.69 -47.69 68.00
N PRO A 51 9.89 -48.75 67.17
CA PRO A 51 11.19 -49.42 66.98
C PRO A 51 12.18 -48.64 66.13
N GLU A 52 11.90 -47.42 65.72
CA GLU A 52 12.82 -46.54 64.97
C GLU A 52 13.28 -45.31 65.77
N SER A 53 13.06 -45.25 67.06
CA SER A 53 13.50 -44.16 67.93
C SER A 53 15.06 -44.14 68.05
N VAL A 54 15.64 -42.97 67.90
CA VAL A 54 17.08 -42.73 68.09
C VAL A 54 17.39 -42.89 69.56
N TYR A 55 18.07 -43.97 69.93
CA TYR A 55 18.44 -44.24 71.34
C TYR A 55 19.60 -43.30 71.72
N ILE A 56 19.34 -42.36 72.61
CA ILE A 56 20.36 -41.47 73.14
C ILE A 56 20.51 -41.85 74.65
N ASP A 57 21.66 -42.41 75.02
CA ASP A 57 21.96 -42.77 76.34
C ASP A 57 22.35 -41.55 77.20
N ILE A 58 21.37 -40.90 77.82
CA ILE A 58 21.55 -39.72 78.67
C ILE A 58 21.02 -40.11 80.08
N PRO A 59 21.80 -39.83 81.16
CA PRO A 59 21.33 -40.05 82.53
C PRO A 59 20.04 -39.28 82.85
N ASP A 60 19.12 -39.86 83.54
CA ASP A 60 17.79 -39.29 83.88
C ASP A 60 17.88 -37.89 84.54
N ASN A 61 18.95 -37.61 85.26
CA ASN A 61 19.21 -36.35 85.96
C ASN A 61 19.68 -35.24 85.00
N GLU A 62 20.09 -35.56 83.76
CA GLU A 62 20.59 -34.60 82.73
C GLU A 62 19.60 -34.45 81.53
N TRP A 63 18.52 -35.28 81.53
CA TRP A 63 17.55 -35.33 80.45
C TRP A 63 16.82 -33.99 80.21
N ASP A 64 16.34 -33.35 81.24
CA ASP A 64 15.63 -32.10 81.17
C ASP A 64 16.51 -30.97 80.63
N ASP A 65 17.78 -30.92 81.06
CA ASP A 65 18.76 -29.95 80.52
C ASP A 65 19.09 -30.22 79.06
N PHE A 66 19.23 -31.46 78.63
CA PHE A 66 19.43 -31.84 77.23
C PHE A 66 18.29 -31.41 76.37
N VAL A 67 17.02 -31.73 76.75
CA VAL A 67 15.81 -31.38 76.05
C VAL A 67 15.72 -29.83 75.87
N ALA A 68 16.01 -29.08 76.94
CA ALA A 68 16.01 -27.60 76.89
C ALA A 68 17.04 -27.05 75.92
N GLN A 69 18.29 -27.58 76.01
CA GLN A 69 19.38 -27.13 75.07
C GLN A 69 19.09 -27.56 73.66
N PHE A 70 18.58 -28.74 73.39
CA PHE A 70 18.22 -29.22 72.08
C PHE A 70 17.07 -28.41 71.50
N SER A 71 16.03 -28.13 72.20
CA SER A 71 14.91 -27.30 71.79
C SER A 71 15.34 -25.87 71.45
N MET A 72 16.25 -25.30 72.28
CA MET A 72 16.83 -23.97 71.99
C MET A 72 17.66 -24.00 70.73
N LYS A 73 18.44 -25.06 70.49
CA LYS A 73 19.28 -25.22 69.30
C LYS A 73 18.42 -25.39 68.03
N VAL A 74 17.35 -26.15 68.07
CA VAL A 74 16.36 -26.32 66.98
C VAL A 74 15.70 -25.00 66.67
N TYR A 75 15.24 -24.26 67.70
CA TYR A 75 14.67 -22.91 67.50
C TYR A 75 15.62 -21.94 66.78
N ASN A 76 16.89 -21.88 67.24
CA ASN A 76 17.91 -21.03 66.62
C ASN A 76 18.19 -21.48 65.19
N SER A 77 18.29 -22.78 64.91
CA SER A 77 18.51 -23.32 63.56
C SER A 77 17.36 -22.97 62.62
N LYS A 78 16.10 -23.05 63.06
CA LYS A 78 14.92 -22.60 62.27
C LYS A 78 14.98 -21.11 61.94
N SER A 79 15.37 -20.27 62.92
CA SER A 79 15.53 -18.83 62.73
C SER A 79 16.64 -18.51 61.72
N ASP A 80 17.80 -19.16 61.88
CA ASP A 80 18.93 -19.00 60.95
C ASP A 80 18.60 -19.47 59.53
N TYR A 81 17.92 -20.62 59.41
CA TYR A 81 17.46 -21.12 58.10
C TYR A 81 16.53 -20.13 57.43
N ARG A 82 15.55 -19.56 58.15
CA ARG A 82 14.63 -18.54 57.64
C ARG A 82 15.38 -17.30 57.13
N SER A 83 16.31 -16.78 57.94
CA SER A 83 17.06 -15.57 57.60
C SER A 83 17.95 -15.78 56.37
N ARG A 84 18.67 -16.93 56.31
CA ARG A 84 19.48 -17.30 55.14
C ARG A 84 18.64 -17.51 53.86
N SER A 85 17.50 -18.19 54.00
CA SER A 85 16.58 -18.40 52.84
C SER A 85 16.04 -17.09 52.29
N LEU A 86 15.65 -16.14 53.15
CA LEU A 86 15.21 -14.81 52.73
C LEU A 86 16.34 -14.02 52.02
N LEU A 87 17.55 -14.08 52.56
CA LEU A 87 18.71 -13.43 51.96
C LEU A 87 19.04 -13.98 50.57
N ILE A 88 19.05 -15.32 50.41
CA ILE A 88 19.25 -15.98 49.11
C ILE A 88 18.18 -15.55 48.13
N THR A 89 16.90 -15.55 48.53
CA THR A 89 15.79 -15.12 47.69
C THR A 89 15.96 -13.67 47.21
N ALA A 90 16.37 -12.77 48.11
CA ALA A 90 16.61 -11.37 47.77
C ALA A 90 17.77 -11.23 46.75
N ILE A 91 18.86 -11.98 46.94
CA ILE A 91 20.00 -12.00 46.02
C ILE A 91 19.57 -12.51 44.63
N VAL A 92 18.85 -13.63 44.57
CA VAL A 92 18.37 -14.21 43.28
C VAL A 92 17.41 -13.24 42.55
N ALA A 93 16.51 -12.59 43.30
CA ALA A 93 15.60 -11.59 42.71
C ALA A 93 16.37 -10.40 42.14
N LEU A 94 17.38 -9.93 42.84
CA LEU A 94 18.19 -8.79 42.40
C LEU A 94 19.02 -9.13 41.14
N PHE A 95 19.72 -10.26 41.17
CA PHE A 95 20.53 -10.68 40.00
C PHE A 95 19.64 -11.08 38.82
N GLY A 96 18.52 -11.74 39.04
CA GLY A 96 17.55 -12.08 38.02
C GLY A 96 16.92 -10.85 37.37
N GLY A 97 16.58 -9.83 38.15
CA GLY A 97 16.10 -8.55 37.66
C GLY A 97 17.14 -7.82 36.82
N ALA A 98 18.38 -7.74 37.28
CA ALA A 98 19.49 -7.15 36.53
C ALA A 98 19.75 -7.89 35.21
N ALA A 99 19.85 -9.20 35.23
CA ALA A 99 20.03 -10.03 34.03
C ALA A 99 18.91 -9.80 33.01
N THR A 100 17.65 -9.81 33.47
CA THR A 100 16.49 -9.53 32.62
C THR A 100 16.53 -8.15 31.99
N TYR A 101 16.95 -7.14 32.73
CA TYR A 101 17.11 -5.78 32.19
C TYR A 101 18.11 -5.74 31.01
N PHE A 102 19.27 -6.36 31.17
CA PHE A 102 20.31 -6.38 30.13
C PHE A 102 19.87 -7.21 28.91
N ILE A 103 19.30 -8.40 29.14
CA ILE A 103 18.83 -9.29 28.05
C ILE A 103 17.69 -8.62 27.28
N SER A 104 16.70 -8.06 27.98
CA SER A 104 15.56 -7.35 27.37
C SER A 104 16.02 -6.13 26.57
N GLY A 105 16.97 -5.35 27.09
CA GLY A 105 17.54 -4.20 26.40
C GLY A 105 18.21 -4.60 25.08
N ARG A 106 18.99 -5.68 25.08
CA ARG A 106 19.66 -6.20 23.88
C ARG A 106 18.67 -6.80 22.90
N ALA A 107 17.69 -7.53 23.36
CA ALA A 107 16.65 -8.16 22.51
C ALA A 107 15.75 -7.12 21.83
N LEU A 108 15.48 -5.99 22.48
CA LEU A 108 14.62 -4.92 21.94
C LEU A 108 15.39 -3.87 21.11
N LYS A 109 16.73 -3.91 21.09
CA LYS A 109 17.56 -2.96 20.33
C LYS A 109 17.20 -2.92 18.84
N PRO A 110 17.06 -4.05 18.11
CA PRO A 110 16.74 -4.03 16.68
C PRO A 110 15.37 -3.41 16.39
N LEU A 111 14.38 -3.61 17.27
CA LEU A 111 13.06 -3.00 17.15
C LEU A 111 13.09 -1.48 17.32
N ARG A 112 13.97 -1.01 18.22
CA ARG A 112 14.16 0.43 18.44
C ARG A 112 14.82 1.10 17.23
N GLU A 113 15.87 0.48 16.68
CA GLU A 113 16.56 0.95 15.46
C GLU A 113 15.60 0.98 14.28
N PHE A 114 14.76 -0.06 14.13
CA PHE A 114 13.70 -0.09 13.12
C PHE A 114 12.74 1.10 13.28
N SER A 115 12.23 1.34 14.49
CA SER A 115 11.31 2.44 14.79
C SER A 115 11.92 3.81 14.50
N GLU A 116 13.19 4.01 14.86
CA GLU A 116 13.93 5.27 14.61
C GLU A 116 14.17 5.49 13.11
N THR A 117 14.40 4.43 12.34
CA THR A 117 14.52 4.51 10.87
C THR A 117 13.21 4.89 10.22
N VAL A 118 12.10 4.26 10.65
CA VAL A 118 10.75 4.57 10.16
C VAL A 118 10.38 6.04 10.42
N GLU A 119 10.73 6.56 11.60
CA GLU A 119 10.41 7.95 11.98
C GLU A 119 11.16 9.00 11.14
N LYS A 120 12.34 8.66 10.61
CA LYS A 120 13.17 9.56 9.79
C LYS A 120 12.74 9.62 8.32
N VAL A 121 11.86 8.71 7.88
CA VAL A 121 11.42 8.65 6.49
C VAL A 121 10.55 9.86 6.15
N GLN A 122 10.92 10.53 5.07
CA GLN A 122 10.18 11.66 4.49
C GLN A 122 9.97 11.42 2.99
N ALA A 123 8.99 12.07 2.38
CA ALA A 123 8.67 11.93 0.96
C ALA A 123 9.85 12.23 0.01
N GLN A 124 10.84 13.00 0.48
CA GLN A 124 12.00 13.41 -0.31
C GLN A 124 13.16 12.40 -0.28
N ASN A 125 13.18 11.46 0.69
CA ASN A 125 14.31 10.55 0.93
C ASN A 125 13.90 9.08 1.10
N LEU A 126 12.78 8.68 0.48
CA LEU A 126 12.22 7.33 0.59
C LEU A 126 13.21 6.21 0.20
N LYS A 127 14.10 6.47 -0.77
CA LYS A 127 15.09 5.49 -1.26
C LYS A 127 16.28 5.31 -0.33
N ASP A 128 16.58 6.31 0.52
CA ASP A 128 17.78 6.32 1.38
C ASP A 128 17.58 5.55 2.69
N TYR A 129 16.32 5.22 3.03
CA TYR A 129 15.95 4.59 4.30
C TYR A 129 15.47 3.13 4.13
N THR A 130 16.08 2.38 3.21
CA THR A 130 15.88 0.94 3.17
C THR A 130 16.54 0.29 4.38
N ILE A 131 15.81 -0.59 5.04
CA ILE A 131 16.30 -1.32 6.22
C ILE A 131 17.08 -2.55 5.73
N GLU A 132 18.31 -2.73 6.26
CA GLU A 132 19.17 -3.87 5.94
C GLU A 132 18.64 -5.18 6.56
N GLU A 133 19.19 -6.31 6.12
CA GLU A 133 18.80 -7.65 6.55
C GLU A 133 18.97 -7.84 8.06
N ASN A 134 17.96 -8.44 8.71
CA ASN A 134 17.97 -8.72 10.14
C ASN A 134 17.97 -10.24 10.39
N LYS A 135 18.72 -10.66 11.41
CA LYS A 135 18.83 -12.08 11.80
C LYS A 135 17.59 -12.64 12.48
N ILE A 136 16.63 -11.78 12.87
CA ILE A 136 15.39 -12.16 13.55
C ILE A 136 14.30 -12.29 12.50
N ALA A 137 13.76 -13.50 12.31
CA ALA A 137 12.82 -13.83 11.23
C ALA A 137 11.56 -12.96 11.20
N GLU A 138 11.00 -12.62 12.37
CA GLU A 138 9.81 -11.78 12.49
C GLU A 138 10.09 -10.34 12.06
N LEU A 139 11.25 -9.80 12.42
CA LEU A 139 11.69 -8.47 12.02
C LEU A 139 12.06 -8.42 10.53
N ASP A 140 12.60 -9.52 9.99
CA ASP A 140 12.94 -9.59 8.57
C ASP A 140 11.69 -9.58 7.67
N ARG A 141 10.62 -10.27 8.06
CA ARG A 141 9.32 -10.18 7.36
C ARG A 141 8.75 -8.75 7.39
N LEU A 142 8.85 -8.08 8.54
CA LEU A 142 8.42 -6.68 8.66
C LEU A 142 9.25 -5.77 7.78
N ARG A 143 10.58 -5.95 7.74
CA ARG A 143 11.52 -5.25 6.87
C ARG A 143 11.15 -5.40 5.39
N ILE A 144 10.91 -6.64 4.94
CA ILE A 144 10.53 -6.91 3.53
C ILE A 144 9.25 -6.16 3.17
N SER A 145 8.22 -6.24 4.03
CA SER A 145 6.94 -5.55 3.81
C SER A 145 7.10 -4.04 3.79
N TYR A 146 7.90 -3.50 4.71
CA TYR A 146 8.20 -2.08 4.82
C TYR A 146 8.97 -1.57 3.60
N ASN A 147 10.06 -2.23 3.21
CA ASN A 147 10.85 -1.85 2.02
C ASN A 147 9.99 -1.90 0.75
N LYS A 148 9.13 -2.92 0.61
CA LYS A 148 8.19 -3.00 -0.52
C LYS A 148 7.19 -1.84 -0.53
N MET A 149 6.71 -1.43 0.64
CA MET A 149 5.85 -0.24 0.77
C MET A 149 6.60 1.04 0.38
N LEU A 150 7.86 1.22 0.82
CA LEU A 150 8.68 2.38 0.47
C LEU A 150 8.95 2.47 -1.03
N ILE A 151 9.24 1.35 -1.69
CA ILE A 151 9.43 1.31 -3.16
C ILE A 151 8.15 1.79 -3.86
N ARG A 152 7.00 1.22 -3.52
CA ARG A 152 5.71 1.63 -4.12
C ARG A 152 5.39 3.10 -3.87
N LEU A 153 5.67 3.60 -2.67
CA LEU A 153 5.44 4.99 -2.31
C LEU A 153 6.38 5.91 -3.09
N SER A 154 7.66 5.55 -3.22
CA SER A 154 8.65 6.28 -4.02
C SER A 154 8.24 6.37 -5.50
N GLU A 155 7.82 5.26 -6.10
CA GLU A 155 7.34 5.22 -7.48
C GLU A 155 6.11 6.11 -7.68
N SER A 156 5.18 6.08 -6.70
CA SER A 156 3.99 6.93 -6.72
C SER A 156 4.34 8.41 -6.65
N PHE A 157 5.23 8.81 -5.75
CA PHE A 157 5.69 10.21 -5.64
C PHE A 157 6.45 10.68 -6.87
N GLU A 158 7.32 9.85 -7.45
CA GLU A 158 8.03 10.20 -8.69
C GLU A 158 7.06 10.39 -9.85
N THR A 159 6.05 9.54 -9.97
CA THR A 159 5.01 9.66 -10.99
C THR A 159 4.21 10.93 -10.78
N GLN A 160 3.78 11.22 -9.56
CA GLN A 160 3.06 12.45 -9.23
C GLN A 160 3.90 13.71 -9.47
N ARG A 161 5.19 13.70 -9.13
CA ARG A 161 6.09 14.84 -9.37
C ARG A 161 6.29 15.08 -10.87
N ARG A 162 6.50 14.03 -11.67
CA ARG A 162 6.58 14.13 -13.13
C ARG A 162 5.30 14.67 -13.73
N PHE A 163 4.15 14.15 -13.26
CA PHE A 163 2.83 14.61 -13.69
C PHE A 163 2.64 16.12 -13.44
N THR A 164 2.87 16.56 -12.19
CA THR A 164 2.73 17.99 -11.83
C THR A 164 3.69 18.90 -12.60
N GLY A 165 4.94 18.47 -12.75
CA GLY A 165 5.95 19.20 -13.52
C GLY A 165 5.56 19.36 -15.00
N ASN A 166 5.11 18.28 -15.63
CA ASN A 166 4.69 18.29 -17.02
C ASN A 166 3.40 19.11 -17.22
N ALA A 167 2.43 18.99 -16.29
CA ALA A 167 1.22 19.82 -16.32
C ALA A 167 1.54 21.31 -16.25
N ALA A 168 2.45 21.72 -15.36
CA ALA A 168 2.90 23.10 -15.26
C ALA A 168 3.57 23.61 -16.57
N HIS A 169 4.37 22.75 -17.22
CA HIS A 169 4.98 23.08 -18.52
C HIS A 169 3.96 23.21 -19.63
N GLU A 170 3.00 22.29 -19.73
CA GLU A 170 1.96 22.30 -20.77
C GLU A 170 0.93 23.43 -20.58
N LEU A 171 0.75 23.93 -19.34
CA LEU A 171 -0.04 25.13 -19.05
C LEU A 171 0.73 26.42 -19.38
N ARG A 172 2.04 26.48 -19.10
CA ARG A 172 2.86 27.69 -19.30
C ARG A 172 2.98 28.07 -20.78
N THR A 173 3.13 27.09 -21.65
CA THR A 173 3.34 27.32 -23.08
C THR A 173 2.18 28.08 -23.75
N PRO A 174 0.90 27.66 -23.69
CA PRO A 174 -0.21 28.40 -24.25
C PRO A 174 -0.42 29.77 -23.59
N LEU A 175 -0.19 29.89 -22.30
CA LEU A 175 -0.25 31.18 -21.60
C LEU A 175 0.79 32.15 -22.11
N ALA A 176 2.05 31.70 -22.33
CA ALA A 176 3.09 32.53 -22.88
C ALA A 176 2.80 32.95 -24.34
N LEU A 177 2.17 32.06 -25.13
CA LEU A 177 1.74 32.40 -26.48
C LEU A 177 0.63 33.43 -26.49
N ILE A 178 -0.39 33.29 -25.62
CA ILE A 178 -1.45 34.31 -25.48
C ILE A 178 -0.82 35.66 -25.12
N GLN A 179 0.07 35.67 -24.11
CA GLN A 179 0.71 36.90 -23.66
C GLN A 179 1.51 37.56 -24.78
N ALA A 180 2.36 36.78 -25.48
CA ALA A 180 3.17 37.28 -26.60
C ALA A 180 2.31 37.87 -27.73
N GLN A 181 1.17 37.25 -28.04
CA GLN A 181 0.27 37.71 -29.08
C GLN A 181 -0.43 39.01 -28.69
N LEU A 182 -0.86 39.12 -27.41
CA LEU A 182 -1.43 40.37 -26.90
C LEU A 182 -0.39 41.50 -26.85
N ASP A 183 0.83 41.20 -26.45
CA ASP A 183 1.93 42.17 -26.44
C ASP A 183 2.26 42.65 -27.88
N LEU A 184 2.28 41.75 -28.86
CA LEU A 184 2.47 42.08 -30.26
C LEU A 184 1.34 42.95 -30.77
N TYR A 185 0.08 42.63 -30.46
CA TYR A 185 -1.08 43.42 -30.83
C TYR A 185 -1.00 44.86 -30.27
N HIS A 186 -0.58 45.01 -29.02
CA HIS A 186 -0.41 46.30 -28.36
C HIS A 186 0.77 47.15 -28.88
N THR A 187 1.81 46.51 -29.44
CA THR A 187 3.01 47.21 -29.95
C THR A 187 2.94 47.53 -31.44
N THR A 188 1.97 47.02 -32.16
CA THR A 188 1.75 47.28 -33.58
C THR A 188 1.17 48.66 -33.75
N GLU A 189 1.84 49.54 -34.57
CA GLU A 189 1.49 50.97 -34.70
C GLU A 189 0.14 51.24 -35.41
N HIS A 190 -0.50 50.23 -36.03
CA HIS A 190 -1.81 50.35 -36.66
C HIS A 190 -2.73 49.16 -36.27
N PRO A 191 -3.28 49.12 -35.04
CA PRO A 191 -4.18 48.06 -34.62
C PRO A 191 -5.57 48.12 -35.30
N GLU A 192 -5.86 49.13 -36.13
CA GLU A 192 -7.17 49.34 -36.79
C GLU A 192 -7.39 48.40 -37.99
N SER A 193 -6.41 47.59 -38.41
CA SER A 193 -6.63 46.57 -39.43
C SER A 193 -7.44 45.41 -38.82
N THR A 194 -8.68 45.28 -39.24
CA THR A 194 -9.62 44.23 -38.82
C THR A 194 -8.99 42.83 -38.92
N ALA A 195 -8.12 42.61 -39.92
CA ALA A 195 -7.44 41.32 -40.14
C ALA A 195 -6.47 40.94 -39.00
N VAL A 196 -5.66 41.88 -38.50
CA VAL A 196 -4.72 41.62 -37.40
C VAL A 196 -5.46 41.35 -36.10
N ALA A 197 -6.56 42.07 -35.86
CA ALA A 197 -7.40 41.83 -34.67
C ALA A 197 -8.09 40.48 -34.76
N GLU A 198 -8.61 40.09 -35.92
CA GLU A 198 -9.23 38.76 -36.12
C GLU A 198 -8.24 37.63 -35.94
N GLU A 199 -7.04 37.73 -36.50
CA GLU A 199 -5.97 36.73 -36.33
C GLU A 199 -5.55 36.57 -34.86
N THR A 200 -5.41 37.71 -34.15
CA THR A 200 -5.08 37.71 -32.72
C THR A 200 -6.19 37.05 -31.90
N ILE A 201 -7.43 37.39 -32.14
CA ILE A 201 -8.59 36.80 -31.44
C ILE A 201 -8.68 35.31 -31.71
N GLN A 202 -8.51 34.89 -32.95
CA GLN A 202 -8.53 33.48 -33.34
C GLN A 202 -7.47 32.70 -32.59
N MET A 203 -6.21 33.16 -32.60
CA MET A 203 -5.11 32.50 -31.91
C MET A 203 -5.33 32.44 -30.40
N VAL A 204 -5.79 33.51 -29.76
CA VAL A 204 -6.12 33.53 -28.31
C VAL A 204 -7.25 32.54 -28.01
N THR A 205 -8.25 32.47 -28.89
CA THR A 205 -9.37 31.52 -28.71
C THR A 205 -8.89 30.08 -28.81
N GLU A 206 -8.09 29.72 -29.78
CA GLU A 206 -7.49 28.40 -29.97
C GLU A 206 -6.64 27.98 -28.73
N GLN A 207 -5.80 28.91 -28.22
CA GLN A 207 -5.01 28.61 -27.02
C GLN A 207 -5.87 28.48 -25.77
N ASN A 208 -6.95 29.25 -25.62
CA ASN A 208 -7.89 29.17 -24.51
C ASN A 208 -8.68 27.84 -24.53
N GLU A 209 -9.12 27.39 -25.70
CA GLU A 209 -9.76 26.08 -25.86
C GLU A 209 -8.82 24.93 -25.49
N ARG A 210 -7.56 25.04 -25.95
CA ARG A 210 -6.53 24.07 -25.56
C ARG A 210 -6.28 24.02 -24.08
N LEU A 211 -6.16 25.18 -23.41
CA LEU A 211 -6.04 25.28 -21.95
C LEU A 211 -7.25 24.67 -21.24
N SER A 212 -8.46 24.99 -21.70
CA SER A 212 -9.70 24.48 -21.13
C SER A 212 -9.77 22.96 -21.23
N LYS A 213 -9.41 22.38 -22.38
CA LYS A 213 -9.34 20.93 -22.58
C LYS A 213 -8.31 20.27 -21.64
N LEU A 214 -7.13 20.91 -21.48
CA LEU A 214 -6.07 20.42 -20.60
C LEU A 214 -6.50 20.43 -19.14
N VAL A 215 -7.07 21.55 -18.64
CA VAL A 215 -7.58 21.68 -17.28
C VAL A 215 -8.67 20.66 -17.00
N ARG A 216 -9.63 20.50 -17.92
CA ARG A 216 -10.71 19.52 -17.79
C ARG A 216 -10.15 18.09 -17.67
N THR A 217 -9.19 17.71 -18.53
CA THR A 217 -8.57 16.39 -18.46
C THR A 217 -7.79 16.15 -17.15
N LEU A 218 -7.12 17.20 -16.63
CA LEU A 218 -6.44 17.11 -15.33
C LEU A 218 -7.41 16.92 -14.16
N LEU A 219 -8.55 17.64 -14.18
CA LEU A 219 -9.62 17.46 -13.19
C LEU A 219 -10.21 16.06 -13.26
N ASP A 220 -10.53 15.59 -14.46
CA ASP A 220 -11.03 14.24 -14.71
C ASP A 220 -10.09 13.16 -14.14
N MET A 221 -8.78 13.30 -14.36
CA MET A 221 -7.77 12.39 -13.78
C MET A 221 -7.71 12.45 -12.25
N SER A 222 -7.95 13.60 -11.64
CA SER A 222 -7.98 13.75 -10.18
C SER A 222 -9.21 13.08 -9.56
N GLU A 223 -10.35 13.07 -10.25
CA GLU A 223 -11.61 12.55 -9.76
C GLU A 223 -11.79 11.04 -9.95
N LEU A 224 -10.97 10.40 -10.80
CA LEU A 224 -11.08 8.97 -11.14
C LEU A 224 -11.20 8.04 -9.93
N GLN A 225 -10.59 8.38 -8.80
CA GLN A 225 -10.59 7.54 -7.59
C GLN A 225 -11.87 7.68 -6.75
N THR A 226 -12.62 8.78 -6.92
CA THR A 226 -13.79 9.12 -6.10
C THR A 226 -15.13 8.77 -6.74
N VAL A 227 -15.13 8.53 -8.05
CA VAL A 227 -16.37 8.23 -8.82
C VAL A 227 -16.90 6.83 -8.47
N SER A 228 -18.22 6.73 -8.29
CA SER A 228 -18.92 5.45 -8.09
C SER A 228 -18.75 4.53 -9.30
N ARG A 229 -18.60 3.22 -9.07
CA ARG A 229 -18.38 2.19 -10.09
C ARG A 229 -19.40 1.07 -10.02
N ASN A 230 -20.63 1.42 -9.69
CA ASN A 230 -21.74 0.46 -9.49
C ASN A 230 -22.82 0.54 -10.55
N ASP A 231 -22.59 1.29 -11.65
CA ASP A 231 -23.56 1.43 -12.73
C ASP A 231 -23.59 0.13 -13.55
N ARG A 232 -24.77 -0.24 -14.01
CA ARG A 232 -24.95 -1.35 -14.96
C ARG A 232 -24.97 -0.76 -16.37
N ILE A 233 -23.90 -0.95 -17.10
CA ILE A 233 -23.61 -0.33 -18.39
C ILE A 233 -23.91 -1.31 -19.51
N GLU A 234 -24.80 -0.96 -20.44
CA GLU A 234 -25.02 -1.68 -21.67
C GLU A 234 -24.00 -1.25 -22.71
N LEU A 235 -23.07 -2.13 -23.06
CA LEU A 235 -21.87 -1.76 -23.84
C LEU A 235 -22.14 -1.47 -25.29
N HIS A 236 -23.14 -2.08 -25.91
CA HIS A 236 -23.46 -1.79 -27.32
C HIS A 236 -24.04 -0.40 -27.49
N SER A 237 -24.94 0.02 -26.61
CA SER A 237 -25.48 1.38 -26.60
C SER A 237 -24.41 2.43 -26.31
N LEU A 238 -23.50 2.14 -25.35
CA LEU A 238 -22.41 3.05 -25.02
C LEU A 238 -21.42 3.21 -26.19
N ILE A 239 -21.11 2.13 -26.93
CA ILE A 239 -20.27 2.18 -28.12
C ILE A 239 -20.97 3.02 -29.19
N GLU A 240 -22.27 2.79 -29.43
CA GLU A 240 -23.05 3.54 -30.42
C GLU A 240 -23.07 5.03 -30.09
N GLU A 241 -23.25 5.42 -28.82
CA GLU A 241 -23.19 6.79 -28.35
C GLU A 241 -21.83 7.43 -28.64
N VAL A 242 -20.73 6.77 -28.30
CA VAL A 242 -19.36 7.26 -28.56
C VAL A 242 -19.09 7.42 -30.06
N LEU A 243 -19.53 6.46 -30.89
CA LEU A 243 -19.34 6.54 -32.33
C LEU A 243 -20.17 7.68 -32.94
N THR A 244 -21.39 7.90 -32.45
CA THR A 244 -22.25 9.01 -32.88
C THR A 244 -21.63 10.35 -32.54
N ASP A 245 -21.10 10.53 -31.35
CA ASP A 245 -20.45 11.77 -30.92
C ASP A 245 -19.15 12.08 -31.68
N LEU A 246 -18.46 11.04 -32.18
CA LEU A 246 -17.22 11.18 -32.96
C LEU A 246 -17.43 11.16 -34.46
N GLU A 247 -18.65 10.94 -34.96
CA GLU A 247 -18.97 10.93 -36.39
C GLU A 247 -18.56 12.21 -37.12
N PRO A 248 -18.77 13.44 -36.56
CA PRO A 248 -18.31 14.68 -37.25
C PRO A 248 -16.79 14.71 -37.44
N LEU A 249 -16.02 14.26 -36.44
CA LEU A 249 -14.55 14.20 -36.53
C LEU A 249 -14.09 13.14 -37.55
N ALA A 250 -14.78 11.99 -37.59
CA ALA A 250 -14.48 10.95 -38.54
C ALA A 250 -14.76 11.37 -39.98
N GLN A 251 -15.85 12.08 -40.23
CA GLN A 251 -16.18 12.66 -41.54
C GLN A 251 -15.16 13.71 -42.00
N GLU A 252 -14.74 14.62 -41.10
CA GLU A 252 -13.67 15.59 -41.39
C GLU A 252 -12.36 14.89 -41.81
N LYS A 253 -12.01 13.80 -41.15
CA LYS A 253 -10.79 13.02 -41.43
C LYS A 253 -10.97 11.95 -42.50
N LYS A 254 -12.18 11.78 -43.05
CA LYS A 254 -12.55 10.75 -44.05
C LYS A 254 -12.24 9.34 -43.55
N VAL A 255 -12.62 9.04 -42.31
CA VAL A 255 -12.42 7.75 -41.62
C VAL A 255 -13.78 7.11 -41.40
N GLU A 256 -13.91 5.83 -41.75
CA GLU A 256 -15.14 5.05 -41.53
C GLU A 256 -15.19 4.49 -40.10
N LEU A 257 -16.30 4.71 -39.41
CA LEU A 257 -16.56 4.13 -38.09
C LEU A 257 -17.41 2.86 -38.22
N ILE A 258 -16.94 1.77 -37.62
CA ILE A 258 -17.58 0.45 -37.73
C ILE A 258 -17.79 -0.13 -36.35
N GLN A 259 -19.05 -0.31 -35.93
CA GLN A 259 -19.37 -1.13 -34.78
C GLN A 259 -19.51 -2.60 -35.23
N LYS A 260 -18.68 -3.49 -34.69
CA LYS A 260 -18.83 -4.92 -34.92
C LYS A 260 -19.69 -5.53 -33.81
N SER A 261 -20.83 -6.04 -34.19
CA SER A 261 -21.63 -6.94 -33.39
C SER A 261 -20.88 -8.26 -33.18
N GLN A 262 -21.20 -9.04 -32.15
CA GLN A 262 -20.51 -10.27 -31.74
C GLN A 262 -20.21 -11.22 -32.93
N GLY A 263 -19.05 -11.95 -32.85
CA GLY A 263 -18.57 -12.85 -33.91
C GLY A 263 -19.56 -13.99 -34.24
N ALA A 264 -19.38 -14.56 -35.40
CA ALA A 264 -20.21 -15.63 -35.98
C ALA A 264 -20.38 -16.79 -34.97
N GLY A 265 -21.57 -16.89 -34.35
CA GLY A 265 -21.94 -17.96 -33.39
C GLY A 265 -22.62 -17.50 -32.11
N ALA A 266 -22.57 -16.21 -31.74
CA ALA A 266 -23.39 -15.67 -30.65
C ALA A 266 -24.76 -15.21 -31.23
N LYS A 267 -25.84 -15.41 -30.46
CA LYS A 267 -27.13 -14.84 -30.82
C LYS A 267 -27.01 -13.32 -30.86
N ALA A 268 -27.43 -12.70 -31.96
CA ALA A 268 -27.29 -11.28 -32.26
C ALA A 268 -27.94 -10.32 -31.25
N ASP A 269 -28.65 -10.83 -30.25
CA ASP A 269 -29.46 -10.08 -29.27
C ASP A 269 -29.01 -10.28 -27.80
N GLU A 270 -27.81 -10.79 -27.51
CA GLU A 270 -27.40 -10.93 -26.12
C GLU A 270 -26.82 -9.58 -25.63
N GLU A 271 -27.64 -8.84 -24.88
CA GLU A 271 -27.22 -7.58 -24.22
C GLU A 271 -25.96 -7.81 -23.37
N LEU A 272 -24.93 -7.05 -23.62
CA LEU A 272 -23.63 -7.17 -22.93
C LEU A 272 -23.49 -6.08 -21.87
N PHE A 273 -23.62 -6.49 -20.61
CA PHE A 273 -23.49 -5.59 -19.47
C PHE A 273 -22.12 -5.65 -18.80
N LEU A 274 -21.65 -4.49 -18.37
CA LEU A 274 -20.49 -4.32 -17.53
C LEU A 274 -20.90 -3.55 -16.25
N THR A 275 -20.38 -3.94 -15.09
CA THR A 275 -20.52 -3.16 -13.86
C THR A 275 -19.33 -2.23 -13.72
N GLY A 276 -19.57 -0.92 -13.65
CA GLY A 276 -18.51 0.06 -13.59
C GLY A 276 -19.04 1.48 -13.41
N SER A 277 -18.24 2.47 -13.78
CA SER A 277 -18.69 3.86 -13.91
C SER A 277 -18.98 4.18 -15.37
N ASP A 278 -20.23 4.49 -15.69
CA ASP A 278 -20.68 4.83 -17.03
C ASP A 278 -19.84 5.98 -17.63
N ILE A 279 -19.68 7.06 -16.91
CA ILE A 279 -18.88 8.22 -17.31
C ILE A 279 -17.43 7.84 -17.62
N LEU A 280 -16.81 7.00 -16.80
CA LEU A 280 -15.41 6.64 -16.98
C LEU A 280 -15.21 5.69 -18.17
N ILE A 281 -16.09 4.73 -18.36
CA ILE A 281 -16.05 3.80 -19.51
C ILE A 281 -16.33 4.55 -20.81
N TYR A 282 -17.31 5.47 -20.82
CA TYR A 282 -17.56 6.37 -21.95
C TYR A 282 -16.30 7.14 -22.31
N ARG A 283 -15.65 7.82 -21.34
CA ARG A 283 -14.43 8.61 -21.57
C ARG A 283 -13.26 7.75 -22.05
N MET A 284 -13.12 6.55 -21.55
CA MET A 284 -12.11 5.59 -22.01
C MET A 284 -12.31 5.24 -23.48
N LEU A 285 -13.52 4.84 -23.86
CA LEU A 285 -13.87 4.53 -25.25
C LEU A 285 -13.70 5.74 -26.16
N TYR A 286 -14.19 6.91 -25.73
CA TYR A 286 -14.06 8.16 -26.48
C TYR A 286 -12.58 8.48 -26.79
N ASN A 287 -11.69 8.38 -25.78
CA ASN A 287 -10.25 8.64 -25.98
C ASN A 287 -9.61 7.61 -26.94
N LEU A 288 -9.97 6.34 -26.86
CA LEU A 288 -9.44 5.31 -27.75
C LEU A 288 -9.90 5.53 -29.19
N VAL A 289 -11.18 5.83 -29.41
CA VAL A 289 -11.75 6.04 -30.73
C VAL A 289 -11.28 7.39 -31.31
N GLU A 290 -11.24 8.47 -30.51
CA GLU A 290 -10.67 9.78 -30.93
C GLU A 290 -9.23 9.63 -31.42
N ASN A 291 -8.39 8.88 -30.70
CA ASN A 291 -7.02 8.60 -31.11
C ASN A 291 -6.98 7.77 -32.40
N ALA A 292 -7.81 6.74 -32.51
CA ALA A 292 -7.89 5.89 -33.69
C ALA A 292 -8.31 6.66 -34.95
N ILE A 293 -9.14 7.72 -34.83
CA ILE A 293 -9.49 8.64 -35.91
C ILE A 293 -8.34 9.58 -36.23
N LYS A 294 -7.76 10.26 -35.23
CA LYS A 294 -6.73 11.29 -35.38
C LYS A 294 -5.44 10.78 -36.03
N TYR A 295 -5.04 9.55 -35.70
CA TYR A 295 -3.83 8.90 -36.18
C TYR A 295 -4.08 7.95 -37.36
N ASN A 296 -5.29 7.97 -37.92
CA ASN A 296 -5.64 7.16 -39.08
C ASN A 296 -5.07 7.79 -40.38
N ARG A 297 -5.14 7.01 -41.45
CA ARG A 297 -4.93 7.44 -42.81
C ARG A 297 -6.26 7.89 -43.45
N GLU A 298 -6.21 8.72 -44.47
CA GLU A 298 -7.39 9.03 -45.29
C GLU A 298 -8.02 7.77 -45.86
N ASN A 299 -9.33 7.69 -45.84
CA ASN A 299 -10.12 6.53 -46.25
C ASN A 299 -9.80 5.25 -45.45
N GLY A 300 -9.30 5.42 -44.23
CA GLY A 300 -9.12 4.34 -43.29
C GLY A 300 -10.41 4.02 -42.55
N SER A 301 -10.32 3.07 -41.63
CA SER A 301 -11.45 2.69 -40.77
C SER A 301 -11.05 2.50 -39.30
N VAL A 302 -12.00 2.71 -38.41
CA VAL A 302 -11.92 2.39 -36.99
C VAL A 302 -13.02 1.37 -36.68
N THR A 303 -12.64 0.24 -36.15
CA THR A 303 -13.57 -0.83 -35.77
C THR A 303 -13.60 -0.96 -34.26
N VAL A 304 -14.79 -0.84 -33.67
CA VAL A 304 -15.03 -1.06 -32.23
C VAL A 304 -15.88 -2.31 -32.04
N SER A 305 -15.48 -3.17 -31.11
CA SER A 305 -16.24 -4.37 -30.77
C SER A 305 -16.16 -4.67 -29.27
N ALA A 306 -17.22 -5.26 -28.73
CA ALA A 306 -17.29 -5.79 -27.39
C ALA A 306 -17.73 -7.25 -27.44
N ILE A 307 -17.00 -8.13 -26.79
CA ILE A 307 -17.34 -9.57 -26.71
C ILE A 307 -17.26 -10.06 -25.28
N LYS A 308 -18.16 -10.98 -24.91
CA LYS A 308 -18.08 -11.70 -23.66
C LYS A 308 -17.18 -12.91 -23.80
N LYS A 309 -16.15 -13.00 -22.96
CA LYS A 309 -15.22 -14.13 -22.94
C LYS A 309 -15.14 -14.72 -21.53
N LYS A 310 -15.87 -15.81 -21.28
CA LYS A 310 -16.02 -16.39 -19.94
C LYS A 310 -16.65 -15.40 -18.96
N ASN A 311 -15.87 -14.90 -18.01
CA ASN A 311 -16.29 -13.99 -16.95
C ASN A 311 -15.76 -12.55 -17.15
N GLU A 312 -15.31 -12.23 -18.36
CA GLU A 312 -14.73 -10.95 -18.73
C GLU A 312 -15.39 -10.40 -19.99
N VAL A 313 -15.44 -9.08 -20.09
CA VAL A 313 -15.71 -8.37 -21.33
C VAL A 313 -14.38 -8.00 -21.96
N VAL A 314 -14.26 -8.26 -23.24
CA VAL A 314 -13.14 -7.82 -24.06
C VAL A 314 -13.63 -6.74 -25.00
N LEU A 315 -13.21 -5.50 -24.76
CA LEU A 315 -13.43 -4.34 -25.63
C LEU A 315 -12.22 -4.18 -26.54
N THR A 316 -12.47 -4.03 -27.86
CA THR A 316 -11.41 -3.87 -28.84
C THR A 316 -11.68 -2.65 -29.69
N VAL A 317 -10.69 -1.76 -29.81
CA VAL A 317 -10.66 -0.63 -30.75
C VAL A 317 -9.50 -0.84 -31.71
N SER A 318 -9.80 -1.02 -32.99
CA SER A 318 -8.81 -1.31 -34.04
C SER A 318 -8.89 -0.27 -35.15
N ASP A 319 -7.76 0.32 -35.53
CA ASP A 319 -7.63 1.27 -36.61
C ASP A 319 -6.80 0.70 -37.76
N THR A 320 -6.86 1.38 -38.91
CA THR A 320 -6.04 1.09 -40.10
C THR A 320 -4.94 2.14 -40.29
N GLY A 321 -4.58 2.89 -39.24
CA GLY A 321 -3.67 4.00 -39.26
C GLY A 321 -2.19 3.63 -39.35
N ASN A 322 -1.34 4.49 -38.77
CA ASN A 322 0.12 4.38 -38.89
C ASN A 322 0.74 3.31 -37.98
N GLY A 323 -0.03 2.75 -37.06
CA GLY A 323 0.49 1.81 -36.05
C GLY A 323 1.35 2.50 -34.97
N ILE A 324 1.76 1.72 -33.99
CA ILE A 324 2.64 2.16 -32.90
C ILE A 324 3.85 1.22 -32.85
N ASP A 325 5.05 1.81 -32.90
CA ASP A 325 6.30 1.05 -32.76
C ASP A 325 6.33 0.31 -31.43
N GLU A 326 6.86 -0.89 -31.43
CA GLU A 326 6.95 -1.75 -30.26
C GLU A 326 7.68 -1.10 -29.08
N ALA A 327 8.71 -0.32 -29.39
CA ALA A 327 9.50 0.42 -28.40
C ALA A 327 8.68 1.42 -27.57
N PHE A 328 7.55 1.90 -28.09
CA PHE A 328 6.72 2.92 -27.44
C PHE A 328 5.44 2.38 -26.80
N ARG A 329 5.10 1.09 -26.98
CA ARG A 329 3.82 0.51 -26.53
C ARG A 329 3.54 0.65 -25.05
N GLU A 330 4.55 0.64 -24.21
CA GLU A 330 4.39 0.90 -22.77
C GLU A 330 4.36 2.38 -22.47
N GLN A 331 5.17 3.17 -23.17
CA GLN A 331 5.36 4.60 -22.91
C GLN A 331 4.16 5.45 -23.34
N ILE A 332 3.37 5.01 -24.36
CA ILE A 332 2.19 5.74 -24.82
C ILE A 332 1.13 5.96 -23.74
N PHE A 333 1.16 5.16 -22.67
CA PHE A 333 0.29 5.30 -21.51
C PHE A 333 0.86 6.20 -20.41
N GLU A 334 2.09 6.71 -20.59
CA GLU A 334 2.65 7.67 -19.63
C GLU A 334 2.01 9.05 -19.86
N PRO A 335 1.64 9.77 -18.78
CA PRO A 335 1.10 11.12 -18.91
C PRO A 335 2.06 12.04 -19.67
N PHE A 336 1.53 12.81 -20.63
CA PHE A 336 2.25 13.75 -21.49
C PHE A 336 3.24 13.11 -22.48
N PHE A 337 3.28 11.79 -22.57
CA PHE A 337 4.12 11.09 -23.56
C PHE A 337 3.53 11.24 -24.96
N ARG A 338 4.40 11.40 -25.95
CA ARG A 338 4.05 11.55 -27.36
C ARG A 338 5.19 11.00 -28.22
N VAL A 339 4.88 10.12 -29.18
CA VAL A 339 5.86 9.51 -30.09
C VAL A 339 6.51 10.59 -30.97
N ASP A 340 5.71 11.55 -31.48
CA ASP A 340 6.19 12.70 -32.30
C ASP A 340 5.62 14.00 -31.72
N LYS A 341 6.51 14.82 -31.14
CA LYS A 341 6.14 16.11 -30.52
C LYS A 341 5.71 17.18 -31.50
N SER A 342 6.19 17.15 -32.76
CA SER A 342 5.88 18.17 -33.77
C SER A 342 4.51 17.91 -34.37
N ARG A 343 4.30 16.76 -34.96
CA ARG A 343 3.06 16.34 -35.61
C ARG A 343 1.85 16.31 -34.69
N SER A 344 2.07 15.90 -33.43
CA SER A 344 1.00 15.85 -32.46
C SER A 344 0.59 17.23 -31.90
N ARG A 345 1.43 18.30 -32.04
CA ARG A 345 1.01 19.68 -31.71
C ARG A 345 -0.03 20.19 -32.69
N GLU A 346 0.13 19.91 -33.98
CA GLU A 346 -0.83 20.25 -35.02
C GLU A 346 -2.18 19.52 -34.82
N LEU A 347 -2.15 18.30 -34.28
CA LEU A 347 -3.35 17.49 -33.97
C LEU A 347 -3.98 17.82 -32.60
N GLY A 348 -3.45 18.83 -31.87
CA GLY A 348 -4.03 19.33 -30.60
C GLY A 348 -3.98 18.37 -29.40
N GLY A 349 -3.21 17.29 -29.48
CA GLY A 349 -3.12 16.30 -28.38
C GLY A 349 -2.16 16.73 -27.28
N VAL A 350 -2.55 16.59 -26.01
CA VAL A 350 -1.74 16.91 -24.80
C VAL A 350 -0.96 15.68 -24.31
N GLY A 351 -1.27 14.49 -24.81
CA GLY A 351 -0.64 13.23 -24.33
C GLY A 351 -1.22 12.72 -23.01
N LEU A 352 -2.45 13.11 -22.66
CA LEU A 352 -3.15 12.65 -21.44
C LEU A 352 -4.21 11.59 -21.71
N GLY A 353 -4.73 11.48 -22.94
CA GLY A 353 -5.86 10.60 -23.27
C GLY A 353 -5.58 9.11 -22.98
N LEU A 354 -4.45 8.57 -23.45
CA LEU A 354 -4.09 7.18 -23.20
C LEU A 354 -3.68 6.92 -21.74
N ALA A 355 -3.09 7.90 -21.06
CA ALA A 355 -2.83 7.82 -19.63
C ALA A 355 -4.15 7.70 -18.84
N MET A 356 -5.16 8.48 -19.22
CA MET A 356 -6.51 8.37 -18.65
C MET A 356 -7.13 6.99 -18.94
N VAL A 357 -7.01 6.49 -20.16
CA VAL A 357 -7.48 5.14 -20.52
C VAL A 357 -6.89 4.09 -19.58
N ARG A 358 -5.55 4.09 -19.40
CA ARG A 358 -4.88 3.14 -18.49
C ARG A 358 -5.38 3.27 -17.06
N GLU A 359 -5.59 4.48 -16.59
CA GLU A 359 -6.07 4.72 -15.22
C GLU A 359 -7.52 4.25 -15.04
N VAL A 360 -8.41 4.51 -16.00
CA VAL A 360 -9.80 3.98 -15.99
C VAL A 360 -9.79 2.46 -15.97
N VAL A 361 -8.99 1.81 -16.80
CA VAL A 361 -8.87 0.35 -16.81
C VAL A 361 -8.37 -0.16 -15.46
N ARG A 362 -7.36 0.49 -14.87
CA ARG A 362 -6.80 0.14 -13.57
C ARG A 362 -7.82 0.24 -12.42
N VAL A 363 -8.63 1.30 -12.39
CA VAL A 363 -9.63 1.47 -11.31
C VAL A 363 -10.83 0.53 -11.46
N HIS A 364 -10.99 -0.12 -12.63
CA HIS A 364 -11.96 -1.17 -12.87
C HIS A 364 -11.33 -2.58 -12.81
N ASP A 365 -10.12 -2.72 -12.23
CA ASP A 365 -9.37 -3.98 -12.09
C ASP A 365 -9.18 -4.72 -13.43
N GLY A 366 -9.14 -3.97 -14.53
CA GLY A 366 -8.96 -4.48 -15.88
C GLY A 366 -7.49 -4.50 -16.34
N THR A 367 -7.29 -4.97 -17.57
CA THR A 367 -6.00 -4.92 -18.28
C THR A 367 -6.18 -4.31 -19.65
N ILE A 368 -5.16 -3.61 -20.15
CA ILE A 368 -5.10 -3.05 -21.50
C ILE A 368 -3.84 -3.53 -22.20
N GLU A 369 -3.99 -4.00 -23.43
CA GLU A 369 -2.90 -4.43 -24.30
C GLU A 369 -2.97 -3.64 -25.63
N VAL A 370 -1.82 -3.41 -26.25
CA VAL A 370 -1.71 -2.74 -27.55
C VAL A 370 -0.82 -3.54 -28.48
N TYR A 371 -1.27 -3.74 -29.69
CA TYR A 371 -0.51 -4.47 -30.71
C TYR A 371 -0.80 -3.95 -32.12
N THR A 372 0.14 -4.20 -33.03
CA THR A 372 -0.03 -3.89 -34.46
C THR A 372 -0.95 -4.92 -35.10
N ASN A 373 -1.94 -4.48 -35.84
CA ASN A 373 -2.84 -5.36 -36.56
C ASN A 373 -2.34 -5.74 -37.96
N LYS A 374 -3.09 -6.60 -38.68
CA LYS A 374 -2.72 -7.09 -40.03
C LYS A 374 -2.60 -5.99 -41.10
N HIS A 375 -3.18 -4.82 -40.86
CA HIS A 375 -3.18 -3.68 -41.79
C HIS A 375 -2.15 -2.60 -41.41
N SER A 376 -1.18 -2.94 -40.55
CA SER A 376 -0.17 -2.02 -40.00
C SER A 376 -0.73 -0.93 -39.09
N GLY A 377 -2.03 -0.95 -38.78
CA GLY A 377 -2.67 -0.07 -37.80
C GLY A 377 -2.51 -0.57 -36.38
N THR A 378 -3.18 0.10 -35.45
CA THR A 378 -3.15 -0.23 -34.01
C THR A 378 -4.42 -0.98 -33.58
N THR A 379 -4.27 -1.86 -32.63
CA THR A 379 -5.39 -2.45 -31.90
C THR A 379 -5.15 -2.32 -30.41
N PHE A 380 -6.10 -1.69 -29.72
CA PHE A 380 -6.19 -1.68 -28.27
C PHE A 380 -7.21 -2.73 -27.83
N GLU A 381 -6.81 -3.60 -26.91
CA GLU A 381 -7.66 -4.63 -26.31
C GLU A 381 -7.74 -4.37 -24.79
N VAL A 382 -8.96 -4.10 -24.32
CA VAL A 382 -9.25 -3.86 -22.90
C VAL A 382 -10.07 -5.03 -22.37
N LYS A 383 -9.60 -5.65 -21.28
CA LYS A 383 -10.28 -6.75 -20.60
C LYS A 383 -10.74 -6.26 -19.22
N MET A 384 -12.03 -6.43 -18.92
CA MET A 384 -12.63 -6.06 -17.64
C MET A 384 -13.52 -7.18 -17.14
N GLY A 385 -13.51 -7.45 -15.82
CA GLY A 385 -14.38 -8.45 -15.21
C GLY A 385 -15.85 -8.06 -15.30
N ILE A 386 -16.70 -9.00 -15.67
CA ILE A 386 -18.15 -8.85 -15.52
C ILE A 386 -18.37 -8.92 -14.01
N GLY A 387 -18.70 -7.81 -13.33
CA GLY A 387 -18.97 -7.78 -11.90
C GLY A 387 -19.98 -8.85 -11.53
N ALA A 388 -19.75 -9.55 -10.42
CA ALA A 388 -20.67 -10.58 -9.96
C ALA A 388 -22.08 -9.95 -9.81
N GLU A 389 -23.08 -10.54 -10.45
CA GLU A 389 -24.48 -10.25 -10.14
C GLU A 389 -24.66 -10.40 -8.63
N LYS A 390 -24.83 -9.28 -7.93
CA LYS A 390 -25.40 -9.34 -6.59
C LYS A 390 -26.81 -9.83 -6.76
N THR A 391 -27.00 -11.14 -6.60
CA THR A 391 -28.33 -11.72 -6.41
C THR A 391 -28.94 -11.02 -5.20
N VAL A 392 -29.99 -10.25 -5.44
CA VAL A 392 -30.82 -9.56 -4.43
C VAL A 392 -31.55 -10.62 -3.61
#